data_692d7337c87d890238cb7af6a8ef2147
#
_entry.id   692d7337c87d890238cb7af6a8ef2147
#
_cell.length_a   1.000
_cell.length_b   1.000
_cell.length_c   1.000
_cell.angle_alpha   90.00
_cell.angle_beta   90.00
_cell.angle_gamma   90.00
#
_symmetry.space_group_name_H-M   'P 1'
#
loop_
_entity.id
_entity.type
_entity.pdbx_description
1 polymer ?
#
loop_
_entity_poly.entity_id
_entity_poly.type
_entity_poly.pdbx_seq_one_letter_code
_entity_poly.pdbx_strand_id
1 'polypeptide(L)'
;TLENYEVNGFKVEGTLTRTVKGFTGTWLSGTWEYEVEVEDGKVTGPNNTYFTWESERTVTVSLPSFEVSTTGEAEGVDLFGKAYTVTITTPLVIKRDCEHIVSGVLEVSPTGVEKRVINYGNGTCDKNVTITIGDKVYDVTL
;
A
#
# COMPACT_ATOMS: atom_id res chain seq x y z
N THR A 1 -5.70 -11.10 14.16
CA THR A 1 -4.91 -12.26 13.66
C THR A 1 -5.78 -13.07 12.72
N LEU A 2 -5.24 -13.43 11.56
CA LEU A 2 -5.80 -14.37 10.61
C LEU A 2 -5.01 -15.68 10.71
N GLU A 3 -5.68 -16.75 11.10
CA GLU A 3 -5.11 -18.09 11.14
C GLU A 3 -5.98 -19.02 10.29
N ASN A 4 -5.34 -19.70 9.32
CA ASN A 4 -6.03 -20.64 8.43
C ASN A 4 -7.25 -20.04 7.69
N TYR A 5 -7.26 -18.72 7.47
CA TYR A 5 -8.29 -18.11 6.64
C TYR A 5 -8.04 -18.47 5.17
N GLU A 6 -9.05 -19.06 4.54
CA GLU A 6 -8.96 -19.51 3.15
C GLU A 6 -10.06 -18.87 2.31
N VAL A 7 -9.69 -18.33 1.16
CA VAL A 7 -10.61 -17.78 0.17
C VAL A 7 -10.14 -18.15 -1.24
N ASN A 8 -11.03 -18.76 -2.03
CA ASN A 8 -10.74 -19.18 -3.41
C ASN A 8 -9.47 -20.03 -3.56
N GLY A 9 -9.16 -20.89 -2.59
CA GLY A 9 -7.97 -21.74 -2.57
C GLY A 9 -6.66 -21.03 -2.19
N PHE A 10 -6.73 -19.79 -1.73
CA PHE A 10 -5.61 -19.06 -1.14
C PHE A 10 -5.73 -19.03 0.37
N LYS A 11 -4.68 -19.47 1.05
CA LYS A 11 -4.56 -19.37 2.50
C LYS A 11 -3.90 -18.04 2.86
N VAL A 12 -4.53 -17.29 3.78
CA VAL A 12 -4.03 -16.01 4.27
C VAL A 12 -3.75 -16.12 5.77
N GLU A 13 -2.55 -15.74 6.18
CA GLU A 13 -2.07 -15.78 7.56
C GLU A 13 -1.44 -14.42 7.92
N GLY A 14 -1.39 -14.10 9.19
CA GLY A 14 -0.76 -12.90 9.72
C GLY A 14 -1.60 -12.15 10.74
N THR A 15 -1.01 -11.15 11.36
CA THR A 15 -1.66 -10.26 12.32
C THR A 15 -1.78 -8.86 11.72
N LEU A 16 -2.99 -8.31 11.68
CA LEU A 16 -3.22 -6.92 11.34
C LEU A 16 -3.64 -6.18 12.62
N THR A 17 -2.86 -5.17 12.98
CA THR A 17 -3.12 -4.28 14.11
C THR A 17 -3.47 -2.89 13.57
N ARG A 18 -4.53 -2.30 14.09
CA ARG A 18 -4.92 -0.92 13.80
C ARG A 18 -5.00 -0.14 15.09
N THR A 19 -4.19 0.89 15.21
CA THR A 19 -4.10 1.77 16.38
C THR A 19 -4.58 3.17 16.00
N VAL A 20 -5.55 3.72 16.74
CA VAL A 20 -5.95 5.13 16.61
C VAL A 20 -4.89 5.98 17.29
N LYS A 21 -4.20 6.84 16.55
CA LYS A 21 -3.19 7.77 17.08
C LYS A 21 -3.80 9.05 17.58
N GLY A 22 -4.84 9.54 16.94
CA GLY A 22 -5.50 10.76 17.39
C GLY A 22 -6.52 11.34 16.42
N PHE A 23 -7.12 12.42 16.89
CA PHE A 23 -8.00 13.26 16.12
C PHE A 23 -7.63 14.71 16.39
N THR A 24 -7.49 15.51 15.34
CA THR A 24 -7.24 16.96 15.44
C THR A 24 -8.32 17.73 14.70
N GLY A 25 -8.71 18.87 15.25
CA GLY A 25 -9.76 19.72 14.66
C GLY A 25 -11.13 19.51 15.28
N THR A 26 -12.17 19.71 14.49
CA THR A 26 -13.56 19.49 14.88
C THR A 26 -14.16 18.33 14.12
N TRP A 27 -15.22 17.73 14.62
CA TRP A 27 -15.84 16.58 13.96
C TRP A 27 -16.46 16.89 12.57
N LEU A 28 -16.62 18.18 12.23
CA LEU A 28 -17.04 18.64 10.89
C LEU A 28 -15.85 19.00 9.98
N SER A 29 -14.67 19.26 10.57
CA SER A 29 -13.47 19.66 9.84
C SER A 29 -12.25 19.27 10.67
N GLY A 30 -11.84 18.04 10.52
CA GLY A 30 -10.74 17.49 11.31
C GLY A 30 -10.05 16.34 10.60
N THR A 31 -9.05 15.80 11.26
CA THR A 31 -8.20 14.75 10.73
C THR A 31 -8.08 13.62 11.73
N TRP A 32 -8.37 12.41 11.29
CA TRP A 32 -8.11 11.16 12.01
C TRP A 32 -6.80 10.57 11.54
N GLU A 33 -6.00 10.10 12.48
CA GLU A 33 -4.76 9.39 12.21
C GLU A 33 -4.78 7.99 12.81
N TYR A 34 -4.39 7.02 11.98
CA TYR A 34 -4.29 5.60 12.34
C TYR A 34 -2.92 5.07 11.96
N GLU A 35 -2.41 4.20 12.79
CA GLU A 35 -1.32 3.30 12.44
C GLU A 35 -1.89 1.94 12.08
N VAL A 36 -1.40 1.36 11.01
CA VAL A 36 -1.80 0.03 10.54
C VAL A 36 -0.54 -0.79 10.34
N GLU A 37 -0.40 -1.84 11.13
CA GLU A 37 0.72 -2.78 11.09
C GLU A 37 0.24 -4.14 10.59
N VAL A 38 1.07 -4.78 9.79
CA VAL A 38 0.91 -6.18 9.42
C VAL A 38 2.17 -6.92 9.81
N GLU A 39 2.03 -7.93 10.66
CA GLU A 39 3.08 -8.82 11.10
C GLU A 39 2.83 -10.23 10.57
N ASP A 40 3.89 -10.91 10.18
CA ASP A 40 3.84 -12.30 9.67
C ASP A 40 2.83 -12.51 8.53
N GLY A 41 2.62 -11.49 7.71
CA GLY A 41 1.70 -11.56 6.57
C GLY A 41 2.19 -12.61 5.57
N LYS A 42 1.31 -13.57 5.21
CA LYS A 42 1.61 -14.61 4.25
C LYS A 42 0.37 -15.00 3.46
N VAL A 43 0.53 -15.09 2.15
CA VAL A 43 -0.49 -15.66 1.25
C VAL A 43 0.11 -16.87 0.55
N THR A 44 -0.53 -18.02 0.74
CA THR A 44 -0.14 -19.29 0.09
C THR A 44 -1.19 -19.66 -0.94
N GLY A 45 -0.76 -19.84 -2.18
CA GLY A 45 -1.62 -20.25 -3.28
C GLY A 45 -1.83 -21.77 -3.36
N PRO A 46 -2.72 -22.24 -4.28
CA PRO A 46 -3.07 -23.64 -4.42
C PRO A 46 -1.87 -24.58 -4.74
N ASN A 47 -0.82 -24.04 -5.34
CA ASN A 47 0.40 -24.79 -5.69
C ASN A 47 1.47 -24.72 -4.60
N ASN A 48 1.12 -24.33 -3.37
CA ASN A 48 2.04 -24.09 -2.26
C ASN A 48 3.10 -22.99 -2.54
N THR A 49 2.95 -22.21 -3.59
CA THR A 49 3.73 -20.98 -3.75
C THR A 49 3.19 -19.93 -2.79
N TYR A 50 4.07 -19.16 -2.21
CA TYR A 50 3.65 -18.13 -1.26
C TYR A 50 4.47 -16.86 -1.43
N PHE A 51 3.91 -15.76 -0.98
CA PHE A 51 4.63 -14.52 -0.71
C PHE A 51 4.36 -14.08 0.73
N THR A 52 5.29 -13.31 1.28
CA THR A 52 5.17 -12.75 2.62
C THR A 52 5.26 -11.24 2.58
N TRP A 53 4.68 -10.58 3.57
CA TRP A 53 4.90 -9.15 3.79
C TRP A 53 4.74 -8.78 5.26
N GLU A 54 5.50 -7.79 5.68
CA GLU A 54 5.31 -7.01 6.88
C GLU A 54 5.14 -5.56 6.47
N SER A 55 4.35 -4.79 7.16
CA SER A 55 4.15 -3.38 6.81
C SER A 55 3.78 -2.54 8.01
N GLU A 56 4.29 -1.31 8.03
CA GLU A 56 3.91 -0.25 8.96
C GLU A 56 3.45 0.96 8.14
N ARG A 57 2.23 1.39 8.36
CA ARG A 57 1.61 2.48 7.60
C ARG A 57 0.89 3.43 8.51
N THR A 58 1.05 4.74 8.24
CA THR A 58 0.21 5.79 8.82
C THR A 58 -0.85 6.17 7.81
N VAL A 59 -2.10 6.13 8.24
CA VAL A 59 -3.28 6.49 7.43
C VAL A 59 -3.95 7.70 8.06
N THR A 60 -4.08 8.76 7.28
CA THR A 60 -4.73 10.01 7.68
C THR A 60 -6.02 10.19 6.89
N VAL A 61 -7.13 10.43 7.58
CA VAL A 61 -8.45 10.69 6.97
C VAL A 61 -8.86 12.12 7.29
N SER A 62 -9.01 12.94 6.25
CA SER A 62 -9.37 14.36 6.37
C SER A 62 -10.86 14.58 6.14
N LEU A 63 -11.50 15.36 7.03
CA LEU A 63 -12.91 15.73 6.94
C LEU A 63 -13.05 17.25 6.61
N PRO A 64 -14.06 17.62 5.85
CA PRO A 64 -15.18 16.86 5.32
C PRO A 64 -14.92 16.18 3.97
N SER A 65 -13.74 16.36 3.39
CA SER A 65 -13.41 15.86 2.04
C SER A 65 -13.38 14.32 1.94
N PHE A 66 -13.20 13.62 3.07
CA PHE A 66 -12.92 12.17 3.12
C PHE A 66 -11.73 11.77 2.26
N GLU A 67 -10.73 12.65 2.19
CA GLU A 67 -9.47 12.34 1.58
C GLU A 67 -8.66 11.43 2.50
N VAL A 68 -8.17 10.33 1.95
CA VAL A 68 -7.32 9.37 2.67
C VAL A 68 -5.91 9.48 2.14
N SER A 69 -4.97 9.79 3.03
CA SER A 69 -3.55 9.83 2.74
C SER A 69 -2.85 8.70 3.48
N THR A 70 -1.95 7.99 2.80
CA THR A 70 -1.20 6.88 3.38
C THR A 70 0.30 7.08 3.16
N THR A 71 1.07 6.89 4.22
CA THR A 71 2.54 6.82 4.21
C THR A 71 2.99 5.52 4.85
N GLY A 72 4.26 5.15 4.69
CA GLY A 72 4.84 3.99 5.35
C GLY A 72 5.66 3.12 4.42
N GLU A 73 5.96 1.93 4.91
CA GLU A 73 6.82 0.97 4.24
C GLU A 73 6.33 -0.47 4.43
N ALA A 74 6.83 -1.34 3.59
CA ALA A 74 6.62 -2.78 3.69
C ALA A 74 7.85 -3.52 3.20
N GLU A 75 8.03 -4.73 3.70
CA GLU A 75 9.04 -5.66 3.22
C GLU A 75 8.49 -7.08 3.16
N GLY A 76 9.19 -7.96 2.48
CA GLY A 76 8.76 -9.34 2.39
C GLY A 76 9.57 -10.16 1.37
N VAL A 77 8.99 -11.30 1.03
CA VAL A 77 9.56 -12.22 0.04
C VAL A 77 8.52 -12.47 -1.04
N ASP A 78 8.93 -12.34 -2.30
CA ASP A 78 8.05 -12.56 -3.45
C ASP A 78 7.83 -14.06 -3.75
N LEU A 79 6.99 -14.36 -4.73
CA LEU A 79 6.66 -15.73 -5.18
C LEU A 79 7.88 -16.53 -5.68
N PHE A 80 9.00 -15.87 -5.95
CA PHE A 80 10.26 -16.49 -6.41
C PHE A 80 11.28 -16.62 -5.27
N GLY A 81 10.90 -16.30 -4.02
CA GLY A 81 11.78 -16.37 -2.86
C GLY A 81 12.77 -15.19 -2.77
N LYS A 82 12.54 -14.10 -3.49
CA LYS A 82 13.38 -12.90 -3.45
C LYS A 82 12.82 -11.88 -2.48
N ALA A 83 13.67 -11.34 -1.64
CA ALA A 83 13.31 -10.25 -0.75
C ALA A 83 13.00 -8.97 -1.55
N TYR A 84 12.05 -8.19 -1.07
CA TYR A 84 11.71 -6.89 -1.60
C TYR A 84 11.39 -5.91 -0.47
N THR A 85 11.56 -4.62 -0.74
CA THR A 85 11.06 -3.55 0.10
C THR A 85 10.15 -2.64 -0.71
N VAL A 86 9.20 -2.03 -0.04
CA VAL A 86 8.27 -1.04 -0.61
C VAL A 86 8.29 0.18 0.29
N THR A 87 8.46 1.37 -0.28
CA THR A 87 8.44 2.62 0.48
C THR A 87 7.54 3.63 -0.21
N ILE A 88 6.63 4.23 0.53
CA ILE A 88 5.83 5.36 0.06
C ILE A 88 6.66 6.63 0.25
N THR A 89 7.26 7.12 -0.83
CA THR A 89 8.16 8.30 -0.80
C THR A 89 7.40 9.62 -0.91
N THR A 90 6.20 9.59 -1.49
CA THR A 90 5.24 10.69 -1.47
C THR A 90 3.89 10.10 -1.08
N PRO A 91 3.15 10.69 -0.12
CA PRO A 91 1.91 10.12 0.38
C PRO A 91 0.94 9.69 -0.72
N LEU A 92 0.45 8.46 -0.64
CA LEU A 92 -0.57 7.96 -1.55
C LEU A 92 -1.92 8.52 -1.14
N VAL A 93 -2.61 9.17 -2.05
CA VAL A 93 -3.88 9.86 -1.79
C VAL A 93 -5.02 9.20 -2.55
N ILE A 94 -6.11 8.94 -1.82
CA ILE A 94 -7.40 8.51 -2.36
C ILE A 94 -8.44 9.57 -2.00
N LYS A 95 -9.28 9.95 -2.97
CA LYS A 95 -10.40 10.87 -2.78
C LYS A 95 -11.73 10.12 -2.75
N ARG A 96 -12.71 10.64 -2.01
CA ARG A 96 -14.02 10.02 -1.83
C ARG A 96 -14.71 9.59 -3.13
N ASP A 97 -14.62 10.43 -4.14
CA ASP A 97 -15.31 10.22 -5.42
C ASP A 97 -14.40 9.55 -6.46
N CYS A 98 -13.29 8.94 -6.03
CA CYS A 98 -12.36 8.24 -6.91
C CYS A 98 -11.99 6.87 -6.32
N GLU A 99 -12.20 5.81 -7.11
CA GLU A 99 -11.89 4.43 -6.70
C GLU A 99 -10.39 4.08 -6.81
N HIS A 100 -9.57 5.03 -7.25
CA HIS A 100 -8.14 4.82 -7.51
C HIS A 100 -7.31 5.78 -6.65
N ILE A 101 -6.03 5.42 -6.46
CA ILE A 101 -5.02 6.35 -5.94
C ILE A 101 -4.86 7.48 -6.97
N VAL A 102 -5.04 8.72 -6.54
CA VAL A 102 -5.01 9.89 -7.44
C VAL A 102 -3.67 10.61 -7.44
N SER A 103 -2.84 10.40 -6.42
CA SER A 103 -1.48 10.96 -6.37
C SER A 103 -0.60 10.21 -5.39
N GLY A 104 0.68 10.47 -5.45
CA GLY A 104 1.70 9.90 -4.59
C GLY A 104 2.71 9.06 -5.36
N VAL A 105 3.76 8.64 -4.67
CA VAL A 105 4.86 7.87 -5.25
C VAL A 105 5.20 6.69 -4.36
N LEU A 106 5.28 5.53 -4.97
CA LEU A 106 5.65 4.27 -4.37
C LEU A 106 6.95 3.76 -5.00
N GLU A 107 7.91 3.39 -4.19
CA GLU A 107 9.13 2.71 -4.64
C GLU A 107 9.10 1.24 -4.25
N VAL A 108 9.37 0.36 -5.20
CA VAL A 108 9.52 -1.09 -4.98
C VAL A 108 10.94 -1.48 -5.33
N SER A 109 11.66 -2.04 -4.35
CA SER A 109 13.07 -2.43 -4.49
C SER A 109 13.23 -3.94 -4.27
N PRO A 110 13.07 -4.77 -5.32
CA PRO A 110 13.34 -6.19 -5.22
C PRO A 110 14.85 -6.47 -5.24
N THR A 111 15.28 -7.50 -4.52
CA THR A 111 16.68 -7.89 -4.50
C THR A 111 17.16 -8.40 -5.87
N GLY A 112 18.27 -7.85 -6.34
CA GLY A 112 18.96 -8.30 -7.55
C GLY A 112 18.35 -7.80 -8.87
N VAL A 113 17.40 -6.89 -8.82
CA VAL A 113 16.84 -6.22 -10.01
C VAL A 113 16.66 -4.74 -9.75
N GLU A 114 16.47 -3.95 -10.81
CA GLU A 114 16.31 -2.51 -10.70
C GLU A 114 15.04 -2.13 -9.92
N LYS A 115 15.16 -1.07 -9.15
CA LYS A 115 14.06 -0.42 -8.44
C LYS A 115 12.98 0.03 -9.43
N ARG A 116 11.73 -0.07 -9.02
CA ARG A 116 10.57 0.46 -9.71
C ARG A 116 9.99 1.63 -8.94
N VAL A 117 9.81 2.75 -9.61
CA VAL A 117 9.14 3.93 -9.05
C VAL A 117 7.79 4.06 -9.74
N ILE A 118 6.73 4.00 -8.95
CA ILE A 118 5.35 4.10 -9.43
C ILE A 118 4.80 5.45 -9.00
N ASN A 119 4.47 6.31 -9.97
CA ASN A 119 3.90 7.62 -9.73
C ASN A 119 2.42 7.62 -10.16
N TYR A 120 1.55 7.90 -9.22
CA TYR A 120 0.09 7.91 -9.38
C TYR A 120 -0.48 9.24 -9.85
N GLY A 121 0.38 10.19 -10.24
CA GLY A 121 -0.05 11.44 -10.83
C GLY A 121 -0.22 12.59 -9.84
N ASN A 122 -1.04 13.55 -10.21
CA ASN A 122 -1.11 14.89 -9.61
C ASN A 122 -2.42 15.18 -8.86
N GLY A 123 -3.23 14.18 -8.60
CA GLY A 123 -4.52 14.34 -7.90
C GLY A 123 -5.75 14.36 -8.81
N THR A 124 -5.57 14.13 -10.12
CA THR A 124 -6.68 13.90 -11.05
C THR A 124 -7.24 12.48 -10.85
N CYS A 125 -8.57 12.35 -10.87
CA CYS A 125 -9.18 11.03 -10.80
C CYS A 125 -9.13 10.38 -12.18
N ASP A 126 -8.04 9.69 -12.45
CA ASP A 126 -7.87 8.88 -13.66
C ASP A 126 -7.11 7.58 -13.29
N LYS A 127 -6.90 6.73 -14.27
CA LYS A 127 -6.22 5.44 -14.10
C LYS A 127 -4.77 5.47 -14.59
N ASN A 128 -4.25 6.64 -14.89
CA ASN A 128 -2.93 6.77 -15.48
C ASN A 128 -1.86 6.76 -14.39
N VAL A 129 -0.91 5.86 -14.52
CA VAL A 129 0.28 5.79 -13.67
C VAL A 129 1.52 5.73 -14.54
N THR A 130 2.61 6.27 -14.01
CA THR A 130 3.91 6.17 -14.65
C THR A 130 4.81 5.24 -13.85
N ILE A 131 5.40 4.25 -14.50
CA ILE A 131 6.35 3.32 -13.88
C ILE A 131 7.75 3.59 -14.46
N THR A 132 8.69 3.93 -13.59
CA THR A 132 10.10 4.11 -13.95
C THR A 132 10.92 2.92 -13.48
N ILE A 133 11.72 2.33 -14.37
CA ILE A 133 12.65 1.23 -14.10
C ILE A 133 14.02 1.60 -14.69
N GLY A 134 14.99 1.88 -13.85
CA GLY A 134 16.26 2.46 -14.29
C GLY A 134 16.01 3.78 -15.04
N ASP A 135 16.47 3.86 -16.28
CA ASP A 135 16.29 5.05 -17.16
C ASP A 135 15.02 4.98 -18.03
N LYS A 136 14.22 3.93 -17.90
CA LYS A 136 13.02 3.71 -18.73
C LYS A 136 11.75 4.12 -18.00
N VAL A 137 10.90 4.81 -18.73
CA VAL A 137 9.59 5.30 -18.24
C VAL A 137 8.48 4.64 -19.07
N TYR A 138 7.48 4.13 -18.37
CA TYR A 138 6.31 3.45 -18.95
C TYR A 138 5.04 4.12 -18.44
N ASP A 139 4.19 4.56 -19.36
CA ASP A 139 2.85 5.04 -19.04
C ASP A 139 1.90 3.83 -19.07
N VAL A 140 1.16 3.65 -17.99
CA VAL A 140 0.26 2.51 -17.80
C VAL A 140 -1.11 3.04 -17.40
N THR A 141 -2.17 2.42 -17.91
CA THR A 141 -3.54 2.65 -17.47
C THR A 141 -4.01 1.43 -16.69
N LEU A 142 -4.42 1.64 -15.42
CA LEU A 142 -4.90 0.60 -14.49
C LEU A 142 -6.31 0.11 -14.84
#